data_d08d13f1019f0621826710e99acf6209
#
_entry.id   d08d13f1019f0621826710e99acf6209
#
_cell.length_a   1.000
_cell.length_b   1.000
_cell.length_c   1.000
_cell.angle_alpha   90.00
_cell.angle_beta   90.00
_cell.angle_gamma   90.00
#
_symmetry.space_group_name_H-M   'P 1'
#
loop_
_entity.id
_entity.type
_entity.pdbx_description
1 polymer ?
#
loop_
_entity_poly.entity_id
_entity_poly.type
_entity_poly.pdbx_seq_one_letter_code
_entity_poly.pdbx_strand_id
1 'polypeptide(L)' 'PEDFNIMPEYEGISYDLVVDGKIMNDNLKILNKTYGWLKKEVNKFNIEPEEALLVTVNAKGDIFCQKKEKYNK' A
#
# COMPACT_ATOMS: atom_id res chain seq x y z
N PRO A 1 20.53 -11.19 10.51
CA PRO A 1 20.27 -11.05 10.38
C PRO A 1 19.98 -10.75 10.25
N GLU A 2 20.08 -10.59 10.21
CA GLU A 2 19.73 -10.26 10.00
C GLU A 2 19.30 -9.60 9.92
N ASP A 3 19.57 -9.45 10.10
CA ASP A 3 19.13 -8.83 10.00
C ASP A 3 18.67 -8.26 9.92
N PHE A 4 18.78 -8.18 10.04
CA PHE A 4 18.23 -7.67 10.02
C PHE A 4 17.81 -7.00 10.39
N ASN A 5 17.82 -6.78 10.52
CA ASN A 5 17.44 -6.24 10.93
C ASN A 5 17.19 -5.56 11.52
N ILE A 6 17.32 -5.00 11.69
CA ILE A 6 17.06 -4.47 12.20
C ILE A 6 16.67 -3.56 12.27
N MET A 7 16.64 -3.07 12.07
CA MET A 7 16.20 -2.12 11.91
C MET A 7 15.47 -1.40 12.63
N PRO A 8 15.49 -0.37 12.80
CA PRO A 8 14.51 0.23 13.58
C PRO A 8 13.21 -0.28 13.12
N GLU A 9 12.58 -0.81 14.04
CA GLU A 9 11.44 -1.56 13.70
C GLU A 9 10.36 -0.70 13.16
N TYR A 10 10.25 0.53 13.67
CA TYR A 10 9.13 1.30 13.19
C TYR A 10 9.31 1.68 11.74
N GLU A 11 10.53 1.64 11.27
CA GLU A 11 10.71 1.90 9.87
C GLU A 11 10.26 0.78 9.03
N GLY A 12 10.19 -0.39 9.59
CA GLY A 12 9.71 -1.53 8.84
C GLY A 12 8.23 -1.73 8.92
N ILE A 13 7.54 -0.92 9.70
CA ILE A 13 6.10 -1.09 9.82
C ILE A 13 5.43 -0.49 8.62
N SER A 14 4.60 -1.28 7.98
CA SER A 14 3.80 -0.78 6.88
C SER A 14 2.46 -1.49 6.92
N TYR A 15 1.48 -0.84 6.34
CA TYR A 15 0.15 -1.40 6.27
C TYR A 15 -0.21 -1.61 4.82
N ASP A 16 -0.71 -2.80 4.52
CA ASP A 16 -1.16 -3.09 3.16
C ASP A 16 -2.50 -2.41 2.97
N LEU A 17 -2.59 -1.57 1.98
CA LEU A 17 -3.83 -0.86 1.67
C LEU A 17 -4.59 -1.54 0.54
N VAL A 18 -3.86 -2.13 -0.40
CA VAL A 18 -4.46 -2.87 -1.49
C VAL A 18 -3.58 -4.08 -1.75
N VAL A 19 -4.19 -5.23 -1.92
CA VAL A 19 -3.48 -6.44 -2.27
C VAL A 19 -4.23 -7.08 -3.43
N ASP A 20 -3.57 -7.16 -4.57
CA ASP A 20 -4.14 -7.79 -5.76
C ASP A 20 -5.48 -7.17 -6.10
N GLY A 21 -5.54 -5.85 -6.03
CA GLY A 21 -6.75 -5.11 -6.37
C GLY A 21 -7.81 -5.09 -5.30
N LYS A 22 -7.56 -5.75 -4.17
CA LYS A 22 -8.53 -5.80 -3.09
C LYS A 22 -8.20 -4.78 -2.04
N ILE A 23 -9.19 -4.00 -1.67
CA ILE A 23 -9.00 -2.92 -0.70
C ILE A 23 -8.98 -3.50 0.71
N MET A 24 -7.94 -3.17 1.45
CA MET A 24 -7.81 -3.63 2.83
C MET A 24 -8.52 -2.66 3.75
N ASN A 25 -9.83 -2.78 3.82
CA ASN A 25 -10.62 -1.81 4.58
C ASN A 25 -10.28 -1.79 6.06
N ASP A 26 -9.93 -2.93 6.62
CA ASP A 26 -9.57 -2.96 8.04
C ASP A 26 -8.35 -2.10 8.30
N ASN A 27 -7.39 -2.14 7.39
CA ASN A 27 -6.19 -1.34 7.57
C ASN A 27 -6.49 0.14 7.40
N LEU A 28 -7.40 0.47 6.49
CA LEU A 28 -7.80 1.86 6.34
C LEU A 28 -8.42 2.37 7.64
N LYS A 29 -9.23 1.53 8.28
CA LYS A 29 -9.84 1.93 9.55
C LYS A 29 -8.79 2.13 10.63
N ILE A 30 -7.82 1.24 10.69
CA ILE A 30 -6.75 1.36 11.67
C ILE A 30 -6.02 2.68 11.48
N LEU A 31 -5.83 3.09 10.25
CA LEU A 31 -5.14 4.32 9.93
C LEU A 31 -6.03 5.54 9.97
N ASN A 32 -7.32 5.31 10.20
CA ASN A 32 -8.31 6.38 10.23
C ASN A 32 -8.38 7.09 8.87
N LYS A 33 -8.33 6.30 7.82
CA LYS A 33 -8.39 6.82 6.45
C LYS A 33 -9.57 6.22 5.74
N THR A 34 -9.95 6.84 4.63
CA THR A 34 -11.10 6.40 3.86
C THR A 34 -10.66 5.89 2.50
N TYR A 35 -11.59 5.23 1.82
CA TYR A 35 -11.32 4.78 0.46
C TYR A 35 -11.04 6.00 -0.44
N GLY A 36 -11.75 7.10 -0.21
CA GLY A 36 -11.52 8.30 -1.01
C GLY A 36 -10.09 8.79 -0.89
N TRP A 37 -9.56 8.74 0.32
CA TRP A 37 -8.16 9.11 0.52
C TRP A 37 -7.25 8.16 -0.25
N LEU A 38 -7.53 6.85 -0.15
CA LEU A 38 -6.71 5.86 -0.82
C LEU A 38 -6.74 6.05 -2.33
N LYS A 39 -7.93 6.26 -2.87
CA LYS A 39 -8.07 6.45 -4.30
C LYS A 39 -7.27 7.66 -4.76
N LYS A 40 -7.33 8.74 -3.98
CA LYS A 40 -6.63 9.94 -4.33
C LYS A 40 -5.12 9.71 -4.34
N GLU A 41 -4.62 8.98 -3.33
CA GLU A 41 -3.19 8.73 -3.26
C GLU A 41 -2.72 7.84 -4.41
N VAL A 42 -3.50 6.81 -4.71
CA VAL A 42 -3.12 5.89 -5.78
C VAL A 42 -3.21 6.57 -7.14
N ASN A 43 -4.18 7.45 -7.30
CA ASN A 43 -4.33 8.14 -8.57
C ASN A 43 -3.12 9.01 -8.90
N LYS A 44 -2.36 9.39 -7.90
CA LYS A 44 -1.13 10.14 -8.15
C LYS A 44 -0.14 9.32 -8.95
N PHE A 45 -0.31 8.00 -8.95
CA PHE A 45 0.54 7.11 -9.71
C PHE A 45 -0.09 6.74 -11.05
N ASN A 46 -1.20 7.40 -11.38
CA ASN A 46 -1.89 7.20 -12.66
C ASN A 46 -2.53 5.82 -12.77
N ILE A 47 -2.95 5.26 -11.67
CA ILE A 47 -3.67 3.99 -11.67
C ILE A 47 -4.81 4.08 -10.68
N GLU A 48 -5.71 3.11 -10.76
CA GLU A 48 -6.80 2.99 -9.82
C GLU A 48 -6.45 1.96 -8.78
N PRO A 49 -7.03 2.03 -7.58
CA PRO A 49 -6.73 1.03 -6.56
C PRO A 49 -6.95 -0.39 -7.04
N GLU A 50 -7.98 -0.62 -7.84
CA GLU A 50 -8.28 -1.95 -8.32
C GLU A 50 -7.23 -2.47 -9.30
N GLU A 51 -6.42 -1.57 -9.83
CA GLU A 51 -5.37 -1.96 -10.76
C GLU A 51 -4.04 -2.22 -10.07
N ALA A 52 -3.99 -2.00 -8.79
CA ALA A 52 -2.74 -2.14 -8.06
C ALA A 52 -2.56 -3.57 -7.60
N LEU A 53 -1.36 -4.07 -7.76
CA LEU A 53 -1.01 -5.36 -7.20
C LEU A 53 -0.79 -5.20 -5.70
N LEU A 54 -0.17 -4.10 -5.31
CA LEU A 54 0.13 -3.87 -3.92
C LEU A 54 0.24 -2.38 -3.67
N VAL A 55 -0.41 -1.93 -2.62
CA VAL A 55 -0.25 -0.55 -2.16
C VAL A 55 -0.03 -0.61 -0.66
N THR A 56 1.02 0.00 -0.20
CA THR A 56 1.32 0.03 1.22
C THR A 56 1.64 1.45 1.65
N VAL A 57 1.53 1.68 2.94
CA VAL A 57 1.93 2.95 3.51
C VAL A 57 2.77 2.64 4.74
N ASN A 58 3.88 3.34 4.90
CA ASN A 58 4.75 3.08 6.04
C ASN A 58 4.43 4.05 7.17
N ALA A 59 5.20 3.93 8.26
CA ALA A 59 4.93 4.74 9.44
C ALA A 59 5.12 6.23 9.19
N LYS A 60 5.88 6.57 8.17
CA LYS A 60 6.10 7.97 7.84
C LYS A 60 5.00 8.53 6.95
N GLY A 61 4.12 7.68 6.46
CA GLY A 61 3.09 8.12 5.55
C GLY A 61 3.45 8.01 4.09
N ASP A 62 4.59 7.41 3.79
CA ASP A 62 4.99 7.22 2.40
C ASP A 62 4.21 6.08 1.78
N ILE A 63 3.76 6.30 0.57
CA ILE A 63 2.96 5.32 -0.15
C ILE A 63 3.83 4.60 -1.16
N PHE A 64 3.74 3.27 -1.14
CA PHE A 64 4.36 2.45 -2.16
C PHE A 64 3.24 1.83 -2.98
N CYS A 65 3.35 1.90 -4.28
CA CYS A 65 2.30 1.40 -5.14
C CYS A 65 2.93 0.60 -6.28
N GLN A 66 2.44 -0.61 -6.45
CA GLN A 66 2.93 -1.48 -7.50
C GLN A 66 1.75 -1.87 -8.37
N LYS A 67 1.84 -1.60 -9.67
CA LYS A 67 0.76 -1.89 -10.58
C LYS A 67 0.79 -3.37 -10.97
N LYS A 68 -0.39 -3.94 -11.20
CA LYS A 68 -0.46 -5.29 -11.69
C LYS A 68 0.15 -5.36 -13.07
N GLU A 69 0.89 -6.44 -13.32
CA GLU A 69 1.38 -6.64 -14.64
C GLU A 69 0.32 -7.30 -15.47
N LYS A 70 0.22 -6.88 -16.69
CA LYS A 70 -0.68 -7.51 -17.57
C LYS A 70 0.07 -8.37 -18.49
N TYR A 71 -0.14 -9.64 -18.40
CA TYR A 71 0.47 -10.53 -19.32
C TYR A 71 -0.51 -10.78 -20.35
N ASN A 72 -0.20 -10.65 -21.38
CA ASN A 72 -1.09 -11.00 -22.30
C ASN A 72 -0.86 -12.24 -22.76
N LYS A 73 -0.73 -12.69 -22.45
CA LYS A 73 -0.53 -13.65 -22.70
C LYS A 73 -0.79 -13.97 -23.05
#